data_aea40431836cdd155cb8dc3e163a1dbf
#
_entry.id   aea40431836cdd155cb8dc3e163a1dbf
#
_cell.length_a   1.000
_cell.length_b   1.000
_cell.length_c   1.000
_cell.angle_alpha   90.00
_cell.angle_beta   90.00
_cell.angle_gamma   90.00
#
_symmetry.space_group_name_H-M   'P 1'
#
loop_
_entity.id
_entity.type
_entity.pdbx_description
1 polymer ?
#
loop_
_entity_poly.entity_id
_entity_poly.type
_entity_poly.pdbx_seq_one_letter_code
_entity_poly.pdbx_strand_id
1 'polypeptide(L)'
;MHLFEKNIKDLGLEIPEPPLAVANYVPYKIADNLVFISGQAPSKNGQIIYSGKVGDKISDKEAILAAELCCLNIISILKQSIAGDWDRLDNFIKIGGFVNCNPNYSNQPIIINGASDLLVKIFGDKGKHTRVAVGSIALPLDISVEIDATIKIK
;
A
#
# COMPACT_ATOMS: atom_id res chain seq x y z
N MET A 1 2.54 0.71 23.39
CA MET A 1 2.74 0.41 21.95
C MET A 1 1.85 -0.76 21.57
N HIS A 2 0.96 -0.55 20.62
CA HIS A 2 0.05 -1.59 20.16
C HIS A 2 0.82 -2.73 19.46
N LEU A 3 0.26 -3.97 19.48
CA LEU A 3 0.88 -5.17 18.87
C LEU A 3 1.28 -4.92 17.39
N PHE A 4 0.44 -4.24 16.62
CA PHE A 4 0.72 -4.00 15.18
C PHE A 4 1.93 -3.07 15.00
N GLU A 5 2.08 -2.04 15.82
CA GLU A 5 3.27 -1.17 15.80
C GLU A 5 4.53 -1.93 16.21
N LYS A 6 4.39 -2.82 17.20
CA LYS A 6 5.48 -3.73 17.58
C LYS A 6 5.89 -4.63 16.41
N ASN A 7 4.93 -5.26 15.72
CA ASN A 7 5.21 -6.12 14.57
C ASN A 7 5.94 -5.36 13.46
N ILE A 8 5.54 -4.11 13.16
CA ILE A 8 6.21 -3.26 12.18
C ILE A 8 7.67 -3.02 12.59
N LYS A 9 7.89 -2.67 13.85
CA LYS A 9 9.24 -2.43 14.39
C LYS A 9 10.11 -3.70 14.36
N ASP A 10 9.54 -4.85 14.71
CA ASP A 10 10.25 -6.14 14.70
C ASP A 10 10.68 -6.56 13.29
N LEU A 11 9.95 -6.07 12.25
CA LEU A 11 10.31 -6.22 10.84
C LEU A 11 11.39 -5.22 10.38
N GLY A 12 11.85 -4.33 11.26
CA GLY A 12 12.81 -3.28 10.92
C GLY A 12 12.21 -2.14 10.11
N LEU A 13 10.87 -1.99 10.13
CA LEU A 13 10.13 -1.01 9.38
C LEU A 13 9.61 0.11 10.29
N GLU A 14 9.24 1.23 9.67
CA GLU A 14 8.63 2.38 10.31
C GLU A 14 7.37 2.80 9.55
N ILE A 15 6.34 3.24 10.27
CA ILE A 15 5.17 3.86 9.65
C ILE A 15 5.59 5.27 9.22
N PRO A 16 5.53 5.60 7.92
CA PRO A 16 5.88 6.94 7.46
C PRO A 16 4.84 7.96 7.90
N GLU A 17 5.19 9.25 7.83
CA GLU A 17 4.20 10.32 7.91
C GLU A 17 3.20 10.17 6.77
N PRO A 18 1.89 10.41 7.02
CA PRO A 18 0.88 10.25 5.99
C PRO A 18 1.18 11.15 4.79
N PRO A 19 1.21 10.59 3.56
CA PRO A 19 1.42 11.41 2.37
C PRO A 19 0.27 12.40 2.18
N LEU A 20 0.60 13.61 1.76
CA LEU A 20 -0.40 14.62 1.40
C LEU A 20 -1.00 14.31 0.03
N ALA A 21 -2.32 14.51 -0.13
CA ALA A 21 -2.95 14.49 -1.42
C ALA A 21 -2.45 15.69 -2.26
N VAL A 22 -2.01 15.42 -3.48
CA VAL A 22 -1.41 16.44 -4.37
C VAL A 22 -2.39 17.00 -5.40
N ALA A 23 -3.66 16.62 -5.34
CA ALA A 23 -4.72 17.05 -6.24
C ALA A 23 -6.02 17.33 -5.47
N ASN A 24 -7.10 17.61 -6.19
CA ASN A 24 -8.41 17.89 -5.58
C ASN A 24 -9.12 16.58 -5.15
N TYR A 25 -8.53 15.85 -4.19
CA TYR A 25 -9.11 14.69 -3.54
C TYR A 25 -8.55 14.54 -2.11
N VAL A 26 -9.10 13.61 -1.34
CA VAL A 26 -8.68 13.33 0.04
C VAL A 26 -7.91 12.00 0.11
N PRO A 27 -7.00 11.82 1.09
CA PRO A 27 -6.25 10.58 1.21
C PRO A 27 -7.12 9.38 1.59
N TYR A 28 -8.21 9.61 2.30
CA TYR A 28 -9.20 8.58 2.64
C TYR A 28 -10.59 9.16 2.79
N LYS A 29 -11.60 8.31 2.69
CA LYS A 29 -12.99 8.63 3.00
C LYS A 29 -13.62 7.48 3.79
N ILE A 30 -14.44 7.82 4.78
CA ILE A 30 -15.18 6.84 5.56
C ILE A 30 -16.64 6.87 5.11
N ALA A 31 -17.18 5.69 4.79
CA ALA A 31 -18.59 5.48 4.53
C ALA A 31 -19.05 4.30 5.42
N ASP A 32 -19.98 4.56 6.34
CA ASP A 32 -20.36 3.63 7.40
C ASP A 32 -19.14 3.13 8.19
N ASN A 33 -18.83 1.86 8.11
CA ASN A 33 -17.67 1.24 8.75
C ASN A 33 -16.55 0.88 7.77
N LEU A 34 -16.54 1.45 6.57
CA LEU A 34 -15.52 1.25 5.56
C LEU A 34 -14.67 2.49 5.36
N VAL A 35 -13.36 2.29 5.39
CA VAL A 35 -12.36 3.29 5.03
C VAL A 35 -11.86 3.00 3.63
N PHE A 36 -12.08 3.94 2.71
CA PHE A 36 -11.57 3.92 1.35
C PHE A 36 -10.29 4.76 1.32
N ILE A 37 -9.17 4.16 0.97
CA ILE A 37 -7.87 4.83 0.89
C ILE A 37 -7.50 5.02 -0.57
N SER A 38 -7.18 6.25 -0.93
CA SER A 38 -6.73 6.63 -2.28
C SER A 38 -5.44 5.89 -2.67
N GLY A 39 -5.22 5.71 -3.97
CA GLY A 39 -4.03 5.08 -4.50
C GLY A 39 -2.74 5.70 -3.94
N GLN A 40 -1.86 4.86 -3.44
CA GLN A 40 -0.59 5.24 -2.84
C GLN A 40 0.58 4.88 -3.74
N ALA A 41 1.47 5.85 -3.92
CA ALA A 41 2.74 5.69 -4.60
C ALA A 41 3.82 5.12 -3.65
N PRO A 42 4.93 4.59 -4.17
CA PRO A 42 6.09 4.24 -3.36
C PRO A 42 6.88 5.50 -2.98
N SER A 43 6.32 6.30 -2.08
CA SER A 43 6.90 7.57 -1.64
C SER A 43 7.36 7.52 -0.18
N LYS A 44 8.44 8.22 0.11
CA LYS A 44 8.96 8.42 1.46
C LYS A 44 9.46 9.85 1.60
N ASN A 45 9.03 10.56 2.65
CA ASN A 45 9.39 11.96 2.91
C ASN A 45 9.12 12.89 1.71
N GLY A 46 7.99 12.69 1.02
CA GLY A 46 7.59 13.49 -0.14
C GLY A 46 8.34 13.19 -1.44
N GLN A 47 9.21 12.18 -1.45
CA GLN A 47 9.96 11.76 -2.63
C GLN A 47 9.50 10.40 -3.13
N ILE A 48 9.39 10.26 -4.46
CA ILE A 48 9.12 8.98 -5.12
C ILE A 48 10.40 8.15 -5.10
N ILE A 49 10.26 6.93 -4.61
CA ILE A 49 11.29 5.89 -4.65
C ILE A 49 10.85 4.85 -5.69
N TYR A 50 11.79 4.25 -6.43
CA TYR A 50 11.49 3.22 -7.44
C TYR A 50 10.59 3.74 -8.58
N SER A 51 11.03 4.76 -9.30
CA SER A 51 10.36 5.29 -10.50
C SER A 51 10.80 4.57 -11.76
N GLY A 52 9.86 4.19 -12.61
CA GLY A 52 10.10 3.53 -13.89
C GLY A 52 9.32 2.24 -14.08
N LYS A 53 9.41 1.67 -15.29
CA LYS A 53 8.74 0.41 -15.64
C LYS A 53 9.42 -0.79 -14.99
N VAL A 54 8.61 -1.67 -14.42
CA VAL A 54 9.06 -2.95 -13.87
C VAL A 54 9.39 -3.92 -15.02
N GLY A 55 10.51 -4.61 -14.88
CA GLY A 55 11.05 -5.48 -15.94
C GLY A 55 11.91 -4.74 -16.95
N ASP A 56 12.10 -3.43 -16.78
CA ASP A 56 12.98 -2.58 -17.58
C ASP A 56 13.89 -1.79 -16.65
N LYS A 57 13.52 -0.55 -16.29
CA LYS A 57 14.31 0.30 -15.38
C LYS A 57 14.27 -0.21 -13.93
N ILE A 58 13.18 -0.81 -13.51
CA ILE A 58 12.95 -1.35 -12.16
C ILE A 58 12.93 -2.87 -12.20
N SER A 59 13.75 -3.52 -11.39
CA SER A 59 13.74 -4.98 -11.22
C SER A 59 12.51 -5.44 -10.42
N ASP A 60 12.16 -6.72 -10.54
CA ASP A 60 11.09 -7.33 -9.72
C ASP A 60 11.35 -7.15 -8.22
N LYS A 61 12.61 -7.30 -7.79
CA LYS A 61 13.00 -7.11 -6.39
C LYS A 61 12.75 -5.67 -5.91
N GLU A 62 13.12 -4.67 -6.69
CA GLU A 62 12.85 -3.26 -6.38
C GLU A 62 11.35 -2.95 -6.40
N ALA A 63 10.60 -3.54 -7.32
CA ALA A 63 9.15 -3.39 -7.39
C ALA A 63 8.43 -4.02 -6.19
N ILE A 64 8.89 -5.14 -5.67
CA ILE A 64 8.38 -5.73 -4.41
C ILE A 64 8.59 -4.75 -3.24
N LEU A 65 9.76 -4.13 -3.14
CA LEU A 65 10.03 -3.09 -2.13
C LEU A 65 9.17 -1.84 -2.36
N ALA A 66 8.90 -1.47 -3.61
CA ALA A 66 7.95 -0.40 -3.94
C ALA A 66 6.52 -0.74 -3.45
N ALA A 67 6.06 -1.97 -3.64
CA ALA A 67 4.76 -2.44 -3.13
C ALA A 67 4.70 -2.41 -1.60
N GLU A 68 5.77 -2.81 -0.90
CA GLU A 68 5.88 -2.68 0.55
C GLU A 68 5.76 -1.21 1.00
N LEU A 69 6.43 -0.30 0.30
CA LEU A 69 6.39 1.13 0.63
C LEU A 69 5.00 1.74 0.40
N CYS A 70 4.33 1.37 -0.71
CA CYS A 70 2.91 1.73 -0.93
C CYS A 70 2.03 1.23 0.23
N CYS A 71 2.25 0.00 0.68
CA CYS A 71 1.53 -0.60 1.80
C CYS A 71 1.77 0.16 3.12
N LEU A 72 3.00 0.56 3.42
CA LEU A 72 3.30 1.38 4.59
C LEU A 72 2.60 2.74 4.55
N ASN A 73 2.50 3.36 3.37
CA ASN A 73 1.72 4.59 3.20
C ASN A 73 0.22 4.36 3.44
N ILE A 74 -0.35 3.23 2.99
CA ILE A 74 -1.73 2.82 3.32
C ILE A 74 -1.90 2.66 4.83
N ILE A 75 -0.97 1.99 5.52
CA ILE A 75 -1.01 1.78 6.97
C ILE A 75 -0.94 3.12 7.71
N SER A 76 -0.14 4.06 7.24
CA SER A 76 -0.04 5.41 7.78
C SER A 76 -1.37 6.17 7.70
N ILE A 77 -2.03 6.12 6.53
CA ILE A 77 -3.34 6.76 6.33
C ILE A 77 -4.42 6.04 7.15
N LEU A 78 -4.39 4.71 7.23
CA LEU A 78 -5.29 3.96 8.11
C LEU A 78 -5.14 4.41 9.56
N LYS A 79 -3.90 4.51 10.08
CA LYS A 79 -3.64 5.01 11.43
C LYS A 79 -4.23 6.39 11.66
N GLN A 80 -4.08 7.29 10.70
CA GLN A 80 -4.70 8.62 10.74
C GLN A 80 -6.24 8.53 10.79
N SER A 81 -6.85 7.69 9.95
CA SER A 81 -8.32 7.54 9.83
C SER A 81 -8.99 7.02 11.11
N ILE A 82 -8.27 6.22 11.90
CA ILE A 82 -8.73 5.69 13.19
C ILE A 82 -8.19 6.48 14.39
N ALA A 83 -7.59 7.65 14.17
CA ALA A 83 -6.97 8.50 15.20
C ALA A 83 -5.94 7.75 16.08
N GLY A 84 -5.20 6.81 15.50
CA GLY A 84 -4.19 6.00 16.19
C GLY A 84 -4.74 4.86 17.04
N ASP A 85 -6.05 4.72 17.13
CA ASP A 85 -6.72 3.64 17.90
C ASP A 85 -6.84 2.37 17.07
N TRP A 86 -5.83 1.50 17.15
CA TRP A 86 -5.77 0.23 16.42
C TRP A 86 -6.87 -0.79 16.80
N ASP A 87 -7.50 -0.65 17.96
CA ASP A 87 -8.61 -1.50 18.36
C ASP A 87 -9.85 -1.29 17.48
N ARG A 88 -9.92 -0.16 16.78
CA ARG A 88 -10.95 0.13 15.78
C ARG A 88 -10.76 -0.65 14.47
N LEU A 89 -9.58 -1.17 14.17
CA LEU A 89 -9.38 -2.00 12.98
C LEU A 89 -10.14 -3.33 13.12
N ASP A 90 -11.11 -3.56 12.23
CA ASP A 90 -11.74 -4.87 12.08
C ASP A 90 -10.90 -5.77 11.16
N ASN A 91 -10.87 -5.50 9.87
CA ASN A 91 -10.00 -6.22 8.94
C ASN A 91 -9.80 -5.47 7.61
N PHE A 92 -8.77 -5.85 6.86
CA PHE A 92 -8.59 -5.45 5.47
C PHE A 92 -9.59 -6.19 4.58
N ILE A 93 -10.26 -5.48 3.68
CA ILE A 93 -11.26 -6.06 2.78
C ILE A 93 -10.66 -6.31 1.40
N LYS A 94 -10.03 -5.29 0.82
CA LYS A 94 -9.51 -5.36 -0.54
C LYS A 94 -8.30 -4.43 -0.70
N ILE A 95 -7.33 -4.86 -1.52
CA ILE A 95 -6.34 -3.98 -2.13
C ILE A 95 -6.44 -4.07 -3.66
N GLY A 96 -6.20 -2.96 -4.33
CA GLY A 96 -5.99 -2.88 -5.77
C GLY A 96 -4.51 -2.60 -6.06
N GLY A 97 -3.84 -3.50 -6.74
CA GLY A 97 -2.42 -3.36 -7.10
C GLY A 97 -2.24 -3.10 -8.59
N PHE A 98 -1.51 -2.03 -8.92
CA PHE A 98 -1.22 -1.61 -10.29
C PHE A 98 0.29 -1.56 -10.48
N VAL A 99 0.79 -2.25 -11.50
CA VAL A 99 2.22 -2.32 -11.81
C VAL A 99 2.48 -1.63 -13.14
N ASN A 100 3.35 -0.62 -13.14
CA ASN A 100 3.81 0.05 -14.36
C ASN A 100 4.76 -0.90 -15.10
N CYS A 101 4.33 -1.44 -16.23
CA CYS A 101 5.09 -2.44 -16.97
C CYS A 101 4.79 -2.43 -18.46
N ASN A 102 5.61 -3.14 -19.23
CA ASN A 102 5.39 -3.37 -20.65
C ASN A 102 4.28 -4.42 -20.88
N PRO A 103 3.67 -4.46 -22.08
CA PRO A 103 2.56 -5.38 -22.36
C PRO A 103 2.87 -6.87 -22.16
N ASN A 104 4.13 -7.28 -22.29
CA ASN A 104 4.57 -8.67 -22.14
C ASN A 104 4.92 -9.08 -20.71
N TYR A 105 4.89 -8.15 -19.77
CA TYR A 105 5.18 -8.44 -18.37
C TYR A 105 4.00 -9.16 -17.71
N SER A 106 4.26 -10.21 -16.94
CA SER A 106 3.21 -11.06 -16.36
C SER A 106 3.41 -11.37 -14.86
N ASN A 107 4.42 -10.79 -14.20
CA ASN A 107 4.73 -11.06 -12.78
C ASN A 107 4.06 -10.09 -11.81
N GLN A 108 2.99 -9.39 -12.21
CA GLN A 108 2.26 -8.45 -11.34
C GLN A 108 1.85 -9.07 -9.99
N PRO A 109 1.34 -10.32 -9.92
CA PRO A 109 1.00 -10.94 -8.63
C PRO A 109 2.19 -11.07 -7.69
N ILE A 110 3.38 -11.37 -8.20
CA ILE A 110 4.62 -11.49 -7.41
C ILE A 110 4.99 -10.13 -6.81
N ILE A 111 4.87 -9.06 -7.59
CA ILE A 111 5.16 -7.71 -7.13
C ILE A 111 4.20 -7.30 -6.00
N ILE A 112 2.92 -7.50 -6.19
CA ILE A 112 1.89 -7.09 -5.21
C ILE A 112 1.94 -7.96 -3.94
N ASN A 113 2.53 -9.16 -3.99
CA ASN A 113 2.82 -9.94 -2.79
C ASN A 113 3.67 -9.15 -1.76
N GLY A 114 4.51 -8.19 -2.19
CA GLY A 114 5.21 -7.29 -1.27
C GLY A 114 4.26 -6.60 -0.30
N ALA A 115 3.12 -6.13 -0.78
CA ALA A 115 2.08 -5.54 0.07
C ALA A 115 1.26 -6.61 0.81
N SER A 116 0.77 -7.63 0.11
CA SER A 116 -0.10 -8.66 0.70
C SER A 116 0.57 -9.42 1.84
N ASP A 117 1.83 -9.83 1.65
CA ASP A 117 2.60 -10.54 2.67
C ASP A 117 2.89 -9.63 3.87
N LEU A 118 3.17 -8.36 3.62
CA LEU A 118 3.41 -7.39 4.69
C LEU A 118 2.16 -7.18 5.56
N LEU A 119 0.99 -7.05 4.95
CA LEU A 119 -0.28 -6.92 5.68
C LEU A 119 -0.53 -8.12 6.60
N VAL A 120 -0.29 -9.34 6.12
CA VAL A 120 -0.47 -10.55 6.93
C VAL A 120 0.59 -10.64 8.04
N LYS A 121 1.84 -10.29 7.77
CA LYS A 121 2.91 -10.25 8.79
C LYS A 121 2.60 -9.27 9.92
N ILE A 122 2.02 -8.11 9.59
CA ILE A 122 1.72 -7.08 10.60
C ILE A 122 0.43 -7.39 11.36
N PHE A 123 -0.65 -7.73 10.63
CA PHE A 123 -2.00 -7.76 11.15
C PHE A 123 -2.57 -9.19 11.37
N GLY A 124 -1.83 -10.22 10.96
CA GLY A 124 -2.31 -11.61 11.03
C GLY A 124 -3.56 -11.82 10.20
N ASP A 125 -4.57 -12.47 10.77
CA ASP A 125 -5.83 -12.74 10.06
C ASP A 125 -6.57 -11.47 9.62
N LYS A 126 -6.44 -10.38 10.36
CA LYS A 126 -7.02 -9.08 9.98
C LYS A 126 -6.39 -8.48 8.72
N GLY A 127 -5.17 -8.87 8.38
CA GLY A 127 -4.47 -8.47 7.16
C GLY A 127 -4.86 -9.24 5.91
N LYS A 128 -5.59 -10.36 6.03
CA LYS A 128 -6.09 -11.14 4.88
C LYS A 128 -7.15 -10.34 4.12
N HIS A 129 -7.05 -10.33 2.80
CA HIS A 129 -7.84 -9.45 1.94
C HIS A 129 -8.06 -10.07 0.56
N THR A 130 -9.04 -9.57 -0.17
CA THR A 130 -9.18 -9.80 -1.61
C THR A 130 -8.32 -8.80 -2.38
N ARG A 131 -7.94 -9.12 -3.62
CA ARG A 131 -7.12 -8.21 -4.43
C ARG A 131 -7.32 -8.39 -5.93
N VAL A 132 -6.91 -7.37 -6.67
CA VAL A 132 -6.44 -7.48 -8.06
C VAL A 132 -4.96 -7.10 -8.09
N ALA A 133 -4.21 -7.69 -9.03
CA ALA A 133 -2.83 -7.36 -9.32
C ALA A 133 -2.69 -7.31 -10.85
N VAL A 134 -2.70 -6.11 -11.42
CA VAL A 134 -2.79 -5.88 -12.86
C VAL A 134 -1.69 -4.96 -13.34
N GLY A 135 -1.38 -5.03 -14.64
CA GLY A 135 -0.44 -4.14 -15.29
C GLY A 135 -1.10 -2.86 -15.79
N SER A 136 -0.33 -1.80 -15.82
CA SER A 136 -0.65 -0.54 -16.48
C SER A 136 0.49 -0.15 -17.40
N ILE A 137 0.18 0.35 -18.59
CA ILE A 137 1.20 0.80 -19.55
C ILE A 137 1.95 2.05 -19.05
N ALA A 138 1.32 2.82 -18.19
CA ALA A 138 1.88 3.99 -17.53
C ALA A 138 1.18 4.23 -16.19
N LEU A 139 1.89 4.80 -15.24
CA LEU A 139 1.35 5.31 -13.99
C LEU A 139 1.75 6.78 -13.78
N PRO A 140 0.99 7.57 -13.03
CA PRO A 140 1.33 8.96 -12.74
C PRO A 140 2.75 9.09 -12.18
N LEU A 141 3.47 10.14 -12.55
CA LEU A 141 4.85 10.42 -12.11
C LEU A 141 5.83 9.29 -12.42
N ASP A 142 5.51 8.42 -13.38
CA ASP A 142 6.29 7.24 -13.73
C ASP A 142 6.59 6.31 -12.53
N ILE A 143 5.70 6.28 -11.54
CA ILE A 143 5.85 5.38 -10.40
C ILE A 143 5.79 3.92 -10.88
N SER A 144 6.50 3.03 -10.20
CA SER A 144 6.56 1.62 -10.56
C SER A 144 5.34 0.81 -10.13
N VAL A 145 4.78 1.18 -8.98
CA VAL A 145 3.64 0.50 -8.35
C VAL A 145 2.68 1.53 -7.76
N GLU A 146 1.39 1.25 -7.81
CA GLU A 146 0.35 2.00 -7.09
C GLU A 146 -0.59 1.02 -6.42
N ILE A 147 -0.99 1.30 -5.18
CA ILE A 147 -1.90 0.43 -4.43
C ILE A 147 -2.95 1.27 -3.71
N ASP A 148 -4.22 0.90 -3.86
CA ASP A 148 -5.33 1.42 -3.08
C ASP A 148 -5.86 0.36 -2.09
N ALA A 149 -6.71 0.76 -1.17
CA ALA A 149 -7.26 -0.17 -0.18
C ALA A 149 -8.67 0.21 0.26
N THR A 150 -9.44 -0.83 0.61
CA THR A 150 -10.69 -0.73 1.36
C THR A 150 -10.56 -1.53 2.64
N ILE A 151 -10.85 -0.90 3.78
CA ILE A 151 -10.59 -1.46 5.11
C ILE A 151 -11.85 -1.30 5.96
N LYS A 152 -12.20 -2.33 6.72
CA LYS A 152 -13.33 -2.28 7.65
C LYS A 152 -12.85 -1.88 9.04
N ILE A 153 -13.58 -0.97 9.65
CA ILE A 153 -13.40 -0.53 11.04
C ILE A 153 -14.65 -0.81 11.87
N LYS A 154 -14.48 -0.79 13.18
CA LYS A 154 -15.59 -0.93 14.14
C LYS A 154 -16.31 0.40 14.33
#